data_b7f60a03fc43da62e05980355cfce4c1
#
_entry.id   b7f60a03fc43da62e05980355cfce4c1
#
_cell.length_a   1.000
_cell.length_b   1.000
_cell.length_c   1.000
_cell.angle_alpha   90.00
_cell.angle_beta   90.00
_cell.angle_gamma   90.00
#
_symmetry.space_group_name_H-M   'P 1'
#
loop_
_entity.id
_entity.type
_entity.pdbx_description
1 polymer ?
#
loop_
_entity_poly.entity_id
_entity_poly.type
_entity_poly.pdbx_seq_one_letter_code
_entity_poly.pdbx_strand_id
1 'polypeptide(L)' 'AIQEMYDDGVRQGRDELLKELIQRKLQKKKTSEQIAEELEESVEVIEKIIKAM' A
#
# COMPACT_ATOMS: atom_id res chain seq x y z
N ALA A 1 18.14 -15.79 6.44
CA ALA A 1 18.83 -15.02 5.41
C ALA A 1 18.13 -15.14 4.07
N ILE A 2 17.82 -16.35 3.64
CA ILE A 2 17.13 -16.57 2.37
C ILE A 2 15.71 -16.01 2.42
N GLN A 3 15.05 -16.15 3.55
CA GLN A 3 13.71 -15.61 3.73
C GLN A 3 13.67 -14.10 3.68
N GLU A 4 14.69 -13.44 4.22
CA GLU A 4 14.76 -11.98 4.20
C GLU A 4 14.90 -11.44 2.79
N MET A 5 15.70 -12.08 1.96
CA MET A 5 15.84 -11.68 0.56
C MET A 5 14.54 -11.89 -0.20
N TYR A 6 13.86 -12.98 0.08
CA TYR A 6 12.58 -13.28 -0.55
C TYR A 6 11.52 -12.26 -0.13
N ASP A 7 11.50 -11.90 1.15
CA ASP A 7 10.53 -10.93 1.67
C ASP A 7 10.74 -9.56 1.04
N ASP A 8 11.98 -9.14 0.82
CA ASP A 8 12.27 -7.86 0.18
C ASP A 8 11.72 -7.79 -1.24
N GLY A 9 11.87 -8.87 -2.00
CA GLY A 9 11.32 -8.93 -3.34
C GLY A 9 9.80 -8.87 -3.35
N VAL A 10 9.17 -9.60 -2.43
CA VAL A 10 7.72 -9.60 -2.29
C VAL A 10 7.21 -8.23 -1.85
N ARG A 11 7.93 -7.57 -0.93
CA ARG A 11 7.54 -6.24 -0.46
C ARG A 11 7.54 -5.21 -1.58
N GLN A 12 8.54 -5.22 -2.44
CA GLN A 12 8.61 -4.26 -3.54
C GLN A 12 7.43 -4.43 -4.49
N GLY A 13 7.14 -5.66 -4.88
CA GLY A 13 6.00 -5.93 -5.74
C GLY A 13 4.68 -5.57 -5.08
N ARG A 14 4.57 -5.86 -3.80
CA ARG A 14 3.37 -5.56 -3.03
C ARG A 14 3.15 -4.06 -2.88
N ASP A 15 4.22 -3.31 -2.64
CA ASP A 15 4.13 -1.85 -2.49
C ASP A 15 3.67 -1.20 -3.79
N GLU A 16 4.17 -1.64 -4.92
CA GLU A 16 3.75 -1.13 -6.22
C GLU A 16 2.28 -1.43 -6.48
N LEU A 17 1.84 -2.63 -6.16
CA LEU A 17 0.45 -3.01 -6.33
C LEU A 17 -0.46 -2.20 -5.42
N LEU A 18 -0.07 -2.04 -4.16
CA LEU A 18 -0.81 -1.22 -3.20
C LEU A 18 -0.89 0.23 -3.67
N LYS A 19 0.20 0.75 -4.20
CA LYS A 19 0.23 2.11 -4.71
C LYS A 19 -0.80 2.31 -5.82
N GLU A 20 -0.87 1.39 -6.76
CA GLU A 20 -1.87 1.42 -7.82
C GLU A 20 -3.29 1.40 -7.26
N LEU A 21 -3.55 0.48 -6.35
CA LEU A 21 -4.87 0.35 -5.75
C LEU A 21 -5.26 1.62 -4.98
N ILE A 22 -4.31 2.19 -4.25
CA ILE A 22 -4.55 3.41 -3.50
C ILE A 22 -4.87 4.57 -4.45
N GLN A 23 -4.12 4.70 -5.54
CA GLN A 23 -4.37 5.75 -6.52
C GLN A 23 -5.78 5.65 -7.09
N ARG A 24 -6.22 4.46 -7.44
CA ARG A 24 -7.56 4.24 -7.96
C ARG A 24 -8.63 4.63 -6.94
N LYS A 25 -8.40 4.26 -5.69
CA LYS A 25 -9.35 4.57 -4.62
C LYS A 25 -9.40 6.06 -4.31
N LEU A 26 -8.26 6.73 -4.37
CA LEU A 26 -8.20 8.18 -4.21
C LEU A 26 -8.98 8.90 -5.32
N GLN A 27 -8.93 8.39 -6.54
CA GLN A 27 -9.70 8.94 -7.63
C GLN A 27 -11.21 8.80 -7.39
N LYS A 28 -11.60 7.80 -6.62
CA LYS A 28 -13.00 7.62 -6.22
C LYS A 28 -13.36 8.43 -4.98
N LYS A 29 -12.47 9.32 -4.55
CA LYS A 29 -12.66 10.19 -3.40
C LYS A 29 -12.79 9.44 -2.06
N LYS A 30 -12.10 8.31 -1.97
CA LYS A 30 -12.05 7.56 -0.72
C LYS A 30 -10.98 8.14 0.21
N THR A 31 -11.25 8.08 1.51
CA THR A 31 -10.28 8.55 2.50
C THR A 31 -9.22 7.49 2.76
N SER A 32 -8.08 7.90 3.33
CA SER A 32 -7.03 6.96 3.70
C SER A 32 -7.54 5.91 4.68
N GLU A 33 -8.43 6.28 5.58
CA GLU A 33 -9.03 5.34 6.52
C GLU A 33 -9.87 4.29 5.80
N GLN A 34 -10.67 4.70 4.84
CA GLN A 34 -11.47 3.77 4.06
C GLN A 34 -10.60 2.84 3.23
N ILE A 35 -9.56 3.38 2.62
CA ILE A 35 -8.63 2.58 1.82
C ILE A 35 -7.94 1.56 2.70
N ALA A 36 -7.47 1.98 3.87
CA ALA A 36 -6.79 1.07 4.80
C ALA A 36 -7.71 -0.08 5.20
N GLU A 37 -8.96 0.21 5.50
CA GLU A 37 -9.93 -0.81 5.88
C GLU A 37 -10.20 -1.78 4.73
N GLU A 38 -10.37 -1.26 3.52
CA GLU A 38 -10.66 -2.10 2.35
C GLU A 38 -9.49 -3.01 2.00
N LEU A 39 -8.27 -2.52 2.16
CA LEU A 39 -7.06 -3.29 1.87
C LEU A 39 -6.55 -4.08 3.07
N GLU A 40 -7.22 -3.96 4.21
CA GLU A 40 -6.80 -4.60 5.46
C GLU A 40 -5.38 -4.20 5.87
N GLU A 41 -5.04 -2.93 5.61
CA GLU A 41 -3.75 -2.35 5.97
C GLU A 41 -3.95 -1.26 7.03
N SER A 42 -2.86 -0.85 7.68
CA SER A 42 -2.95 0.24 8.65
C SER A 42 -2.98 1.59 7.93
N VAL A 43 -3.61 2.56 8.55
CA VAL A 43 -3.67 3.92 8.00
C VAL A 43 -2.26 4.49 7.83
N GLU A 44 -1.35 4.16 8.74
CA GLU A 44 0.03 4.61 8.65
C GLU A 44 0.70 4.14 7.35
N VAL A 45 0.49 2.88 6.97
CA VAL A 45 1.03 2.33 5.74
C VAL A 45 0.45 3.07 4.53
N ILE A 46 -0.86 3.29 4.54
CA ILE A 46 -1.53 4.00 3.45
C ILE A 46 -0.99 5.42 3.31
N GLU A 47 -0.86 6.13 4.42
CA GLU A 47 -0.34 7.50 4.39
C GLU A 47 1.11 7.57 3.91
N LYS A 48 1.93 6.60 4.32
CA LYS A 48 3.32 6.52 3.85
C LYS A 48 3.37 6.37 2.33
N ILE A 49 2.52 5.52 1.79
CA ILE A 49 2.48 5.29 0.35
C ILE A 49 1.99 6.55 -0.37
N ILE A 50 0.98 7.20 0.17
CA ILE A 50 0.46 8.45 -0.41
C ILE A 50 1.55 9.52 -0.44
N LYS A 51 2.33 9.64 0.63
CA LYS A 51 3.42 10.62 0.68
C LYS A 51 4.53 10.29 -0.30
N ALA A 52 4.73 9.02 -0.62
CA ALA A 52 5.78 8.58 -1.54
C ALA A 52 5.37 8.70 -3.01
N MET A 53 4.13 8.99 -3.27
CA MET A 53 3.64 9.19 -4.64
C MET A 53 4.13 10.54 -5.25
#